data_c1a0ca3a779c85dd27497e7b3a4ddc3b
#
_entry.id   c1a0ca3a779c85dd27497e7b3a4ddc3b
#
_cell.length_a   1.000
_cell.length_b   1.000
_cell.length_c   1.000
_cell.angle_alpha   90.00
_cell.angle_beta   90.00
_cell.angle_gamma   90.00
#
_symmetry.space_group_name_H-M   'P 1'
#
loop_
_entity.id
_entity.type
_entity.pdbx_description
1 polymer ?
#
loop_
_entity_poly.entity_id
_entity_poly.type
_entity_poly.pdbx_seq_one_letter_code
_entity_poly.pdbx_strand_id
1 'polypeptide(L)'
;LLDRHVPKADAILLGHTHFDHALDAPAIARRDGATVYGGTSATALLGLHGLHDQAVTVEPRRTYEIGPFEVTFVPSVHSKLVLGLKVPNGGEITCEHLDGMTPQAYCCGQVWGIHLAVAGATIYQQGSADLLDDEIRHTDIDVFLCGIAGRQMTDDYVGRILPRLDPKTVVIT
;
A
#
# COMPACT_ATOMS: atom_id res chain seq x y z
N LEU A 1 -5.60 12.52 -18.23
CA LEU A 1 -5.34 11.08 -18.20
C LEU A 1 -6.08 10.44 -17.02
N LEU A 2 -5.88 10.96 -15.79
CA LEU A 2 -6.55 10.47 -14.56
C LEU A 2 -8.07 10.42 -14.74
N ASP A 3 -8.70 11.49 -15.19
CA ASP A 3 -10.17 11.58 -15.38
C ASP A 3 -10.74 10.50 -16.31
N ARG A 4 -9.92 10.00 -17.22
CA ARG A 4 -10.33 8.96 -18.17
C ARG A 4 -10.20 7.54 -17.61
N HIS A 5 -9.23 7.31 -16.74
CA HIS A 5 -8.84 5.94 -16.32
C HIS A 5 -9.08 5.67 -14.84
N VAL A 6 -9.24 6.71 -14.03
CA VAL A 6 -9.50 6.59 -12.60
C VAL A 6 -10.89 7.16 -12.31
N PRO A 7 -11.88 6.32 -12.01
CA PRO A 7 -13.20 6.77 -11.58
C PRO A 7 -13.08 7.59 -10.28
N LYS A 8 -14.17 8.24 -9.88
CA LYS A 8 -14.20 8.97 -8.62
C LYS A 8 -13.83 8.03 -7.45
N ALA A 9 -12.88 8.47 -6.64
CA ALA A 9 -12.45 7.76 -5.44
C ALA A 9 -12.99 8.46 -4.19
N ASP A 10 -13.53 7.69 -3.25
CA ASP A 10 -13.92 8.19 -1.92
C ASP A 10 -12.77 8.00 -0.91
N ALA A 11 -11.93 7.00 -1.13
CA ALA A 11 -10.71 6.73 -0.35
C ALA A 11 -9.59 6.17 -1.22
N ILE A 12 -8.35 6.38 -0.77
CA ILE A 12 -7.13 5.84 -1.38
C ILE A 12 -6.35 5.11 -0.30
N LEU A 13 -5.98 3.85 -0.54
CA LEU A 13 -5.22 3.03 0.38
C LEU A 13 -3.81 2.82 -0.19
N LEU A 14 -2.78 3.26 0.53
CA LEU A 14 -1.40 3.14 0.10
C LEU A 14 -0.67 2.04 0.88
N GLY A 15 -0.24 1.00 0.19
CA GLY A 15 0.59 -0.07 0.76
C GLY A 15 2.02 0.39 1.10
N HIS A 16 2.56 1.35 0.37
CA HIS A 16 3.84 2.05 0.60
C HIS A 16 3.94 3.26 -0.33
N THR A 17 5.04 4.05 -0.25
CA THR A 17 5.10 5.35 -0.91
C THR A 17 6.16 5.47 -2.00
N HIS A 18 6.59 4.36 -2.62
CA HIS A 18 7.40 4.47 -3.81
C HIS A 18 6.66 5.22 -4.92
N PHE A 19 7.43 5.84 -5.80
CA PHE A 19 6.97 6.69 -6.90
C PHE A 19 5.84 6.06 -7.73
N ASP A 20 5.99 4.80 -8.12
CA ASP A 20 5.05 4.04 -8.94
C ASP A 20 3.74 3.67 -8.22
N HIS A 21 3.69 3.82 -6.89
CA HIS A 21 2.50 3.58 -6.07
C HIS A 21 1.81 4.86 -5.58
N ALA A 22 2.55 5.94 -5.34
CA ALA A 22 2.03 7.09 -4.62
C ALA A 22 1.94 8.39 -5.45
N LEU A 23 2.52 8.44 -6.66
CA LEU A 23 2.61 9.68 -7.47
C LEU A 23 1.26 10.34 -7.70
N ASP A 24 0.24 9.57 -8.04
CA ASP A 24 -1.07 10.09 -8.43
C ASP A 24 -2.01 10.32 -7.23
N ALA A 25 -1.67 9.80 -6.05
CA ALA A 25 -2.54 9.86 -4.88
C ALA A 25 -2.93 11.31 -4.48
N PRO A 26 -2.00 12.29 -4.43
CA PRO A 26 -2.37 13.68 -4.10
C PRO A 26 -3.27 14.32 -5.16
N ALA A 27 -3.08 14.00 -6.43
CA ALA A 27 -3.89 14.56 -7.51
C ALA A 27 -5.33 14.02 -7.46
N ILE A 28 -5.48 12.70 -7.22
CA ILE A 28 -6.80 12.05 -7.07
C ILE A 28 -7.49 12.56 -5.80
N ALA A 29 -6.78 12.61 -4.68
CA ALA A 29 -7.31 13.12 -3.41
C ALA A 29 -7.86 14.54 -3.56
N ARG A 30 -7.11 15.43 -4.19
CA ARG A 30 -7.53 16.82 -4.47
C ARG A 30 -8.75 16.91 -5.38
N ARG A 31 -8.77 16.11 -6.46
CA ARG A 31 -9.88 16.10 -7.44
C ARG A 31 -11.19 15.66 -6.80
N ASP A 32 -11.14 14.62 -5.98
CA ASP A 32 -12.32 13.90 -5.50
C ASP A 32 -12.72 14.23 -4.06
N GLY A 33 -11.85 14.90 -3.31
CA GLY A 33 -12.01 15.06 -1.86
C GLY A 33 -11.77 13.75 -1.10
N ALA A 34 -11.03 12.80 -1.71
CA ALA A 34 -10.79 11.49 -1.14
C ALA A 34 -9.81 11.55 0.05
N THR A 35 -10.05 10.72 1.06
CA THR A 35 -9.11 10.52 2.16
C THR A 35 -8.05 9.48 1.79
N VAL A 36 -6.78 9.80 2.02
CA VAL A 36 -5.65 8.88 1.79
C VAL A 36 -5.23 8.23 3.11
N TYR A 37 -5.26 6.91 3.15
CA TYR A 37 -4.82 6.11 4.28
C TYR A 37 -3.47 5.46 3.94
N GLY A 38 -2.48 5.63 4.80
CA GLY A 38 -1.15 5.06 4.59
C GLY A 38 -0.22 5.31 5.76
N GLY A 39 1.06 5.02 5.62
CA GLY A 39 2.09 5.28 6.62
C GLY A 39 2.43 6.77 6.76
N THR A 40 3.39 7.08 7.62
CA THR A 40 3.87 8.45 7.88
C THR A 40 4.37 9.16 6.61
N SER A 41 5.03 8.44 5.69
CA SER A 41 5.44 9.00 4.40
C SER A 41 4.25 9.38 3.51
N ALA A 42 3.12 8.64 3.58
CA ALA A 42 1.93 9.01 2.84
C ALA A 42 1.33 10.33 3.35
N THR A 43 1.25 10.51 4.66
CA THR A 43 0.78 11.78 5.24
C THR A 43 1.74 12.92 4.99
N ALA A 44 3.06 12.69 5.01
CA ALA A 44 4.06 13.68 4.63
C ALA A 44 3.89 14.13 3.18
N LEU A 45 3.71 13.17 2.25
CA LEU A 45 3.47 13.46 0.83
C LEU A 45 2.21 14.32 0.64
N LEU A 46 1.10 13.97 1.27
CA LEU A 46 -0.14 14.74 1.20
C LEU A 46 0.06 16.15 1.79
N GLY A 47 0.81 16.26 2.89
CA GLY A 47 1.15 17.53 3.51
C GLY A 47 1.91 18.47 2.57
N LEU A 48 2.89 17.97 1.82
CA LEU A 48 3.62 18.73 0.79
C LEU A 48 2.67 19.31 -0.27
N HIS A 49 1.58 18.62 -0.56
CA HIS A 49 0.53 19.08 -1.47
C HIS A 49 -0.52 19.96 -0.80
N GLY A 50 -0.39 20.33 0.48
CA GLY A 50 -1.38 21.10 1.22
C GLY A 50 -2.69 20.37 1.49
N LEU A 51 -2.64 19.02 1.58
CA LEU A 51 -3.80 18.14 1.74
C LEU A 51 -3.76 17.44 3.12
N HIS A 52 -3.33 18.15 4.17
CA HIS A 52 -3.19 17.58 5.51
C HIS A 52 -4.50 16.96 6.03
N ASP A 53 -5.64 17.61 5.77
CA ASP A 53 -6.95 17.18 6.25
C ASP A 53 -7.48 15.94 5.49
N GLN A 54 -6.84 15.56 4.39
CA GLN A 54 -7.19 14.38 3.58
C GLN A 54 -6.24 13.19 3.81
N ALA A 55 -5.39 13.26 4.84
CA ALA A 55 -4.38 12.24 5.11
C ALA A 55 -4.59 11.62 6.50
N VAL A 56 -4.61 10.29 6.54
CA VAL A 56 -4.70 9.49 7.77
C VAL A 56 -3.49 8.58 7.88
N THR A 57 -2.66 8.80 8.91
CA THR A 57 -1.61 7.84 9.27
C THR A 57 -2.24 6.63 9.91
N VAL A 58 -2.02 5.46 9.32
CA VAL A 58 -2.61 4.22 9.81
C VAL A 58 -1.79 3.60 10.92
N GLU A 59 -2.48 2.90 11.82
CA GLU A 59 -1.90 2.12 12.90
C GLU A 59 -1.89 0.63 12.53
N PRO A 60 -0.84 -0.11 12.93
CA PRO A 60 -0.77 -1.54 12.66
C PRO A 60 -1.98 -2.30 13.21
N ARG A 61 -2.62 -3.11 12.39
CA ARG A 61 -3.73 -4.01 12.76
C ARG A 61 -4.98 -3.33 13.30
N ARG A 62 -5.06 -2.01 13.22
CA ARG A 62 -6.28 -1.28 13.51
C ARG A 62 -7.23 -1.42 12.32
N THR A 63 -8.50 -1.69 12.60
CA THR A 63 -9.55 -1.68 11.59
C THR A 63 -10.12 -0.28 11.43
N TYR A 64 -10.27 0.15 10.19
CA TYR A 64 -10.88 1.40 9.77
C TYR A 64 -12.18 1.11 9.03
N GLU A 65 -13.25 1.76 9.41
CA GLU A 65 -14.52 1.73 8.66
C GLU A 65 -14.47 2.80 7.57
N ILE A 66 -14.43 2.36 6.30
CA ILE A 66 -14.32 3.24 5.13
C ILE A 66 -15.48 2.93 4.18
N GLY A 67 -16.54 3.72 4.25
CA GLY A 67 -17.79 3.42 3.55
C GLY A 67 -18.32 2.04 3.98
N PRO A 68 -18.56 1.11 3.06
CA PRO A 68 -19.01 -0.24 3.40
C PRO A 68 -17.88 -1.21 3.77
N PHE A 69 -16.62 -0.76 3.76
CA PHE A 69 -15.45 -1.60 3.94
C PHE A 69 -14.91 -1.53 5.37
N GLU A 70 -14.56 -2.67 5.92
CA GLU A 70 -13.65 -2.79 7.05
C GLU A 70 -12.23 -3.00 6.52
N VAL A 71 -11.32 -2.07 6.79
CA VAL A 71 -9.96 -2.06 6.25
C VAL A 71 -8.95 -2.20 7.37
N THR A 72 -8.05 -3.17 7.25
CA THR A 72 -6.96 -3.41 8.22
C THR A 72 -5.62 -3.36 7.50
N PHE A 73 -4.70 -2.53 8.00
CA PHE A 73 -3.32 -2.45 7.52
C PHE A 73 -2.44 -3.42 8.32
N VAL A 74 -1.90 -4.40 7.61
CA VAL A 74 -1.07 -5.47 8.15
C VAL A 74 0.40 -5.10 7.94
N PRO A 75 1.23 -5.02 8.99
CA PRO A 75 2.66 -4.75 8.81
C PRO A 75 3.32 -5.70 7.82
N SER A 76 4.12 -5.15 6.94
CA SER A 76 4.81 -5.90 5.90
C SER A 76 6.20 -5.32 5.63
N VAL A 77 6.90 -5.89 4.66
CA VAL A 77 8.19 -5.43 4.19
C VAL A 77 8.23 -5.41 2.66
N HIS A 78 9.11 -4.59 2.12
CA HIS A 78 9.33 -4.51 0.68
C HIS A 78 10.42 -5.52 0.26
N SER A 79 10.26 -6.16 -0.89
CA SER A 79 11.28 -7.01 -1.50
C SER A 79 12.59 -6.23 -1.73
N LYS A 80 13.72 -6.89 -1.50
CA LYS A 80 15.06 -6.30 -1.63
C LYS A 80 15.54 -6.40 -3.09
N LEU A 81 15.18 -5.43 -3.93
CA LEU A 81 15.42 -5.50 -5.38
C LEU A 81 16.89 -5.36 -5.79
N VAL A 82 17.71 -4.65 -5.01
CA VAL A 82 19.12 -4.41 -5.36
C VAL A 82 19.95 -5.59 -4.88
N LEU A 83 20.20 -6.56 -5.77
CA LEU A 83 20.97 -7.79 -5.51
C LEU A 83 20.47 -8.56 -4.25
N GLY A 84 19.19 -8.44 -3.89
CA GLY A 84 18.67 -9.04 -2.67
C GLY A 84 19.15 -8.38 -1.37
N LEU A 85 19.81 -7.22 -1.44
CA LEU A 85 20.45 -6.60 -0.28
C LEU A 85 19.69 -5.37 0.25
N LYS A 86 19.08 -4.59 -0.65
CA LYS A 86 18.49 -3.30 -0.27
C LYS A 86 17.09 -3.10 -0.88
N VAL A 87 16.22 -2.48 -0.10
CA VAL A 87 14.99 -1.86 -0.59
C VAL A 87 15.41 -0.58 -1.35
N PRO A 88 14.97 -0.41 -2.61
CA PRO A 88 15.20 0.85 -3.33
C PRO A 88 14.59 2.02 -2.56
N ASN A 89 15.24 3.16 -2.54
CA ASN A 89 14.75 4.38 -1.88
C ASN A 89 14.10 4.08 -0.50
N GLY A 90 14.80 3.32 0.34
CA GLY A 90 14.33 2.98 1.68
C GLY A 90 14.27 4.22 2.59
N GLY A 91 13.53 4.12 3.69
CA GLY A 91 13.35 5.20 4.65
C GLY A 91 12.07 6.00 4.41
N GLU A 92 11.93 7.12 5.12
CA GLU A 92 10.74 7.99 5.09
C GLU A 92 10.93 9.18 4.13
N ILE A 93 9.82 9.73 3.63
CA ILE A 93 9.83 11.00 2.89
C ILE A 93 10.16 12.12 3.87
N THR A 94 11.27 12.81 3.60
CA THR A 94 11.79 13.91 4.44
C THR A 94 11.87 15.25 3.71
N CYS A 95 11.38 15.34 2.47
CA CYS A 95 11.31 16.60 1.74
C CYS A 95 10.40 17.59 2.46
N GLU A 96 10.81 18.85 2.48
CA GLU A 96 10.01 19.95 3.06
C GLU A 96 9.22 20.72 1.99
N HIS A 97 9.59 20.57 0.71
CA HIS A 97 8.97 21.28 -0.41
C HIS A 97 8.78 20.37 -1.62
N LEU A 98 7.73 20.64 -2.42
CA LEU A 98 7.37 19.86 -3.61
C LEU A 98 8.47 19.84 -4.69
N ASP A 99 9.23 20.92 -4.84
CA ASP A 99 10.33 20.99 -5.80
C ASP A 99 11.47 20.03 -5.50
N GLY A 100 11.58 19.54 -4.25
CA GLY A 100 12.49 18.48 -3.85
C GLY A 100 11.99 17.06 -4.17
N MET A 101 10.74 16.88 -4.58
CA MET A 101 10.12 15.58 -4.83
C MET A 101 10.53 15.00 -6.19
N THR A 102 11.76 14.53 -6.28
CA THR A 102 12.23 13.69 -7.40
C THR A 102 11.73 12.24 -7.22
N PRO A 103 11.77 11.39 -8.26
CA PRO A 103 11.42 9.96 -8.11
C PRO A 103 12.17 9.25 -6.99
N GLN A 104 13.42 9.66 -6.71
CA GLN A 104 14.23 9.12 -5.63
C GLN A 104 13.82 9.58 -4.24
N ALA A 105 13.13 10.73 -4.14
CA ALA A 105 12.61 11.27 -2.90
C ALA A 105 11.28 10.58 -2.46
N TYR A 106 10.64 9.85 -3.37
CA TYR A 106 9.54 8.93 -3.03
C TYR A 106 10.11 7.71 -2.31
N CYS A 107 10.46 7.89 -1.05
CA CYS A 107 10.95 6.81 -0.21
C CYS A 107 9.87 5.79 0.09
N CYS A 108 10.29 4.54 0.36
CA CYS A 108 9.39 3.42 0.62
C CYS A 108 8.39 3.69 1.75
N GLY A 109 8.85 4.32 2.81
CA GLY A 109 8.06 4.48 4.03
C GLY A 109 7.74 3.13 4.68
N GLN A 110 6.69 3.13 5.48
CA GLN A 110 6.13 1.92 6.05
C GLN A 110 5.43 1.10 4.96
N VAL A 111 5.55 -0.22 5.05
CA VAL A 111 4.98 -1.17 4.08
C VAL A 111 3.83 -1.94 4.71
N TRP A 112 2.73 -2.05 3.98
CA TRP A 112 1.50 -2.68 4.44
C TRP A 112 0.99 -3.71 3.45
N GLY A 113 0.56 -4.88 3.97
CA GLY A 113 -0.49 -5.64 3.36
C GLY A 113 -1.83 -5.02 3.75
N ILE A 114 -2.84 -5.08 2.88
CA ILE A 114 -4.14 -4.46 3.14
C ILE A 114 -5.22 -5.54 3.07
N HIS A 115 -5.88 -5.78 4.19
CA HIS A 115 -7.05 -6.64 4.28
C HIS A 115 -8.32 -5.78 4.23
N LEU A 116 -9.25 -6.15 3.35
CA LEU A 116 -10.57 -5.53 3.23
C LEU A 116 -11.65 -6.58 3.42
N ALA A 117 -12.66 -6.25 4.20
CA ALA A 117 -13.89 -7.03 4.30
C ALA A 117 -15.08 -6.16 3.90
N VAL A 118 -16.00 -6.72 3.10
CA VAL A 118 -17.22 -6.05 2.64
C VAL A 118 -18.29 -7.07 2.29
N ALA A 119 -19.49 -6.91 2.86
CA ALA A 119 -20.65 -7.75 2.56
C ALA A 119 -20.37 -9.28 2.65
N GLY A 120 -19.52 -9.69 3.59
CA GLY A 120 -19.15 -11.10 3.80
C GLY A 120 -18.06 -11.64 2.85
N ALA A 121 -17.53 -10.81 1.95
CA ALA A 121 -16.37 -11.15 1.12
C ALA A 121 -15.10 -10.49 1.64
N THR A 122 -13.96 -11.10 1.39
CA THR A 122 -12.64 -10.63 1.82
C THR A 122 -11.66 -10.49 0.67
N ILE A 123 -10.87 -9.41 0.73
CA ILE A 123 -9.80 -9.15 -0.23
C ILE A 123 -8.51 -8.91 0.56
N TYR A 124 -7.41 -9.47 0.12
CA TYR A 124 -6.08 -9.12 0.63
C TYR A 124 -5.22 -8.58 -0.51
N GLN A 125 -4.58 -7.43 -0.30
CA GLN A 125 -3.66 -6.83 -1.26
C GLN A 125 -2.25 -6.84 -0.69
N GLN A 126 -1.30 -7.38 -1.45
CA GLN A 126 0.13 -7.31 -1.16
C GLN A 126 0.84 -6.66 -2.35
N GLY A 127 1.11 -5.37 -2.24
CA GLY A 127 1.68 -4.58 -3.34
C GLY A 127 3.20 -4.74 -3.50
N SER A 128 3.86 -5.37 -2.52
CA SER A 128 5.30 -5.64 -2.52
C SER A 128 5.53 -7.14 -2.35
N ALA A 129 6.51 -7.71 -3.07
CA ALA A 129 6.71 -9.15 -3.12
C ALA A 129 7.59 -9.66 -1.95
N ASP A 130 7.22 -9.29 -0.73
CA ASP A 130 7.76 -9.84 0.52
C ASP A 130 6.73 -9.66 1.64
N LEU A 131 6.95 -10.28 2.81
CA LEU A 131 6.00 -10.30 3.91
C LEU A 131 6.72 -10.49 5.25
N LEU A 132 6.03 -10.10 6.33
CA LEU A 132 6.33 -10.54 7.68
C LEU A 132 5.40 -11.71 8.01
N ASP A 133 5.94 -12.93 8.07
CA ASP A 133 5.17 -14.16 8.18
C ASP A 133 4.22 -14.19 9.38
N ASP A 134 4.68 -13.71 10.53
CA ASP A 134 3.92 -13.72 11.79
C ASP A 134 2.84 -12.62 11.84
N GLU A 135 2.87 -11.68 10.90
CA GLU A 135 1.91 -10.60 10.81
C GLU A 135 0.63 -11.01 10.07
N ILE A 136 0.72 -11.97 9.15
CA ILE A 136 -0.45 -12.45 8.39
C ILE A 136 -1.29 -13.35 9.28
N ARG A 137 -2.41 -12.83 9.76
CA ARG A 137 -3.37 -13.52 10.64
C ARG A 137 -4.71 -13.77 9.99
N HIS A 138 -4.94 -13.20 8.81
CA HIS A 138 -6.14 -13.42 8.00
C HIS A 138 -5.94 -14.66 7.14
N THR A 139 -6.94 -15.49 7.05
CA THR A 139 -6.97 -16.70 6.22
C THR A 139 -8.33 -16.84 5.55
N ASP A 140 -8.51 -17.80 4.65
CA ASP A 140 -9.76 -18.03 3.90
C ASP A 140 -10.18 -16.76 3.10
N ILE A 141 -9.21 -16.16 2.41
CA ILE A 141 -9.39 -14.93 1.65
C ILE A 141 -10.12 -15.25 0.32
N ASP A 142 -11.17 -14.49 -0.01
CA ASP A 142 -11.88 -14.70 -1.28
C ASP A 142 -11.02 -14.28 -2.47
N VAL A 143 -10.36 -13.11 -2.40
CA VAL A 143 -9.52 -12.59 -3.48
C VAL A 143 -8.19 -12.07 -2.93
N PHE A 144 -7.10 -12.61 -3.44
CA PHE A 144 -5.75 -12.12 -3.17
C PHE A 144 -5.19 -11.35 -4.38
N LEU A 145 -4.95 -10.05 -4.21
CA LEU A 145 -4.23 -9.20 -5.17
C LEU A 145 -2.74 -9.32 -4.88
N CYS A 146 -2.06 -10.15 -5.66
CA CYS A 146 -0.69 -10.57 -5.43
C CYS A 146 0.30 -9.76 -6.27
N GLY A 147 0.97 -8.80 -5.68
CA GLY A 147 2.11 -8.13 -6.29
C GLY A 147 3.29 -9.09 -6.43
N ILE A 148 3.83 -9.23 -7.63
CA ILE A 148 4.92 -10.18 -7.91
C ILE A 148 6.22 -9.52 -8.36
N ALA A 149 6.25 -8.20 -8.51
CA ALA A 149 7.47 -7.47 -8.88
C ALA A 149 8.54 -7.66 -7.79
N GLY A 150 9.69 -8.19 -8.18
CA GLY A 150 10.79 -8.47 -7.25
C GLY A 150 10.73 -9.80 -6.49
N ARG A 151 9.71 -10.65 -6.72
CA ARG A 151 9.56 -11.94 -6.03
C ARG A 151 10.78 -12.86 -6.11
N GLN A 152 11.56 -12.77 -7.19
CA GLN A 152 12.78 -13.56 -7.37
C GLN A 152 13.91 -13.19 -6.40
N MET A 153 13.77 -12.09 -5.68
CA MET A 153 14.72 -11.63 -4.67
C MET A 153 14.25 -11.94 -3.24
N THR A 154 13.08 -12.55 -3.10
CA THR A 154 12.49 -12.95 -1.82
C THR A 154 12.44 -14.47 -1.78
N ASP A 155 12.96 -15.04 -0.68
CA ASP A 155 12.96 -16.48 -0.49
C ASP A 155 11.53 -16.99 -0.38
N ASP A 156 11.18 -17.90 -1.28
CA ASP A 156 9.89 -18.61 -1.38
C ASP A 156 8.65 -17.73 -1.09
N TYR A 157 8.61 -16.52 -1.64
CA TYR A 157 7.51 -15.58 -1.40
C TYR A 157 6.13 -16.21 -1.57
N VAL A 158 5.92 -16.92 -2.68
CA VAL A 158 4.62 -17.52 -3.02
C VAL A 158 4.30 -18.69 -2.08
N GLY A 159 5.26 -19.56 -1.79
CA GLY A 159 5.11 -20.69 -0.87
C GLY A 159 4.89 -20.25 0.58
N ARG A 160 5.32 -19.05 0.94
CA ARG A 160 5.09 -18.46 2.27
C ARG A 160 3.72 -17.79 2.40
N ILE A 161 3.30 -17.00 1.40
CA ILE A 161 2.08 -16.20 1.50
C ILE A 161 0.81 -16.97 1.20
N LEU A 162 0.80 -17.86 0.19
CA LEU A 162 -0.40 -18.57 -0.21
C LEU A 162 -0.97 -19.49 0.89
N PRO A 163 -0.16 -20.31 1.59
CA PRO A 163 -0.70 -21.17 2.66
C PRO A 163 -1.24 -20.38 3.84
N ARG A 164 -0.76 -19.13 4.06
CA ARG A 164 -1.23 -18.28 5.16
C ARG A 164 -2.56 -17.64 4.85
N LEU A 165 -2.72 -17.12 3.64
CA LEU A 165 -3.95 -16.45 3.22
C LEU A 165 -5.03 -17.44 2.80
N ASP A 166 -4.66 -18.65 2.34
CA ASP A 166 -5.56 -19.67 1.79
C ASP A 166 -6.60 -19.08 0.82
N PRO A 167 -6.16 -18.40 -0.27
CA PRO A 167 -7.07 -17.61 -1.09
C PRO A 167 -7.84 -18.48 -2.08
N LYS A 168 -9.13 -18.18 -2.26
CA LYS A 168 -9.98 -18.83 -3.28
C LYS A 168 -9.61 -18.40 -4.69
N THR A 169 -9.18 -17.14 -4.85
CA THR A 169 -8.78 -16.56 -6.14
C THR A 169 -7.52 -15.72 -5.95
N VAL A 170 -6.56 -15.88 -6.85
CA VAL A 170 -5.35 -15.06 -6.91
C VAL A 170 -5.34 -14.22 -8.19
N VAL A 171 -5.23 -12.91 -8.05
CA VAL A 171 -5.04 -11.96 -9.14
C VAL A 171 -3.61 -11.45 -9.07
N ILE A 172 -2.84 -11.69 -10.11
CA ILE A 172 -1.44 -11.25 -10.22
C ILE A 172 -1.40 -9.80 -10.69
N THR A 173 -0.63 -8.96 -9.97
CA THR A 173 -0.48 -7.53 -10.24
C THR A 173 1.00 -7.13 -10.35
#